data_ed949aa475143b40fc5ae9d0f5fc507c
#
_entry.id   ed949aa475143b40fc5ae9d0f5fc507c
#
_cell.length_a   1.000
_cell.length_b   1.000
_cell.length_c   1.000
_cell.angle_alpha   90.00
_cell.angle_beta   90.00
_cell.angle_gamma   90.00
#
_symmetry.space_group_name_H-M   'P 1'
#
loop_
_entity.id
_entity.type
_entity.pdbx_description
1 polymer ?
#
loop_
_entity_poly.entity_id
_entity_poly.type
_entity_poly.pdbx_seq_one_letter_code
_entity_poly.pdbx_strand_id
1 'polypeptide(L)'
;MKKIVFIAVIFFLAIPLGFAQLKMNTFEEAEQFAKENPKPIVIFTHTNWCKYCKIMENTTFKNAIIIKKLNENFYFVPFDAETKRDIKFNDHVYKFKPTGTNKGIHELATAL
;
A
#
# COMPACT_ATOMS: atom_id res chain seq x y z
N MET A 1 -15.86 23.94 -40.06
CA MET A 1 -14.65 24.25 -39.30
C MET A 1 -14.94 24.73 -37.87
N LYS A 2 -15.83 25.70 -37.66
CA LYS A 2 -16.16 26.18 -36.29
C LYS A 2 -16.74 25.10 -35.35
N LYS A 3 -17.51 24.15 -35.84
CA LYS A 3 -18.09 23.04 -35.07
C LYS A 3 -17.03 22.00 -34.64
N ILE A 4 -15.99 21.77 -35.44
CA ILE A 4 -14.91 20.82 -35.13
C ILE A 4 -13.98 21.39 -34.06
N VAL A 5 -13.71 22.70 -34.11
CA VAL A 5 -12.92 23.39 -33.09
C VAL A 5 -13.60 23.36 -31.72
N PHE A 6 -14.94 23.49 -31.69
CA PHE A 6 -15.74 23.43 -30.46
C PHE A 6 -15.71 22.04 -29.80
N ILE A 7 -15.77 20.98 -30.61
CA ILE A 7 -15.70 19.59 -30.15
C ILE A 7 -14.30 19.28 -29.59
N ALA A 8 -13.23 19.77 -30.25
CA ALA A 8 -11.86 19.58 -29.78
C ALA A 8 -11.60 20.27 -28.43
N VAL A 9 -12.17 21.44 -28.18
CA VAL A 9 -12.03 22.19 -26.91
C VAL A 9 -12.77 21.49 -25.78
N ILE A 10 -13.94 20.89 -26.02
CA ILE A 10 -14.69 20.14 -25.00
C ILE A 10 -13.96 18.85 -24.62
N PHE A 11 -13.28 18.20 -25.57
CA PHE A 11 -12.52 16.96 -25.30
C PHE A 11 -11.26 17.22 -24.43
N PHE A 12 -10.70 18.42 -24.49
CA PHE A 12 -9.50 18.81 -23.71
C PHE A 12 -9.82 19.16 -22.24
N LEU A 13 -11.10 19.48 -21.94
CA LEU A 13 -11.54 19.82 -20.59
C LEU A 13 -11.94 18.60 -19.72
N ALA A 14 -11.95 17.41 -20.29
CA ALA A 14 -12.27 16.16 -19.59
C ALA A 14 -11.01 15.43 -19.10
N ILE A 15 -9.98 16.16 -18.60
CA ILE A 15 -8.89 15.55 -17.86
C ILE A 15 -9.44 15.21 -16.48
N PRO A 16 -9.62 13.92 -16.13
CA PRO A 16 -10.03 13.59 -14.79
C PRO A 16 -8.92 14.08 -13.85
N LEU A 17 -9.24 14.96 -12.94
CA LEU A 17 -8.45 15.26 -11.76
C LEU A 17 -8.42 13.99 -10.91
N GLY A 18 -7.62 13.01 -11.36
CA GLY A 18 -7.41 11.79 -10.61
C GLY A 18 -6.68 12.13 -9.32
N PHE A 19 -7.39 12.07 -8.21
CA PHE A 19 -6.73 12.07 -6.92
C PHE A 19 -5.78 10.88 -6.88
N ALA A 20 -4.49 11.13 -6.71
CA ALA A 20 -3.51 10.07 -6.57
C ALA A 20 -3.86 9.23 -5.35
N GLN A 21 -4.07 7.93 -5.54
CA GLN A 21 -4.27 6.97 -4.47
C GLN A 21 -2.92 6.41 -4.02
N LEU A 22 -2.82 6.05 -2.73
CA LEU A 22 -1.66 5.35 -2.21
C LEU A 22 -1.55 3.97 -2.87
N LYS A 23 -0.43 3.73 -3.55
CA LYS A 23 -0.12 2.43 -4.15
C LYS A 23 0.28 1.47 -3.06
N MET A 24 -0.50 0.41 -2.89
CA MET A 24 -0.25 -0.65 -1.92
C MET A 24 0.34 -1.87 -2.63
N ASN A 25 1.37 -2.46 -2.04
CA ASN A 25 2.05 -3.64 -2.57
C ASN A 25 2.01 -4.78 -1.55
N THR A 26 2.11 -6.00 -2.01
CA THR A 26 2.47 -7.13 -1.15
C THR A 26 3.98 -7.12 -0.87
N PHE A 27 4.44 -7.91 0.08
CA PHE A 27 5.88 -8.07 0.33
C PHE A 27 6.62 -8.58 -0.92
N GLU A 28 6.03 -9.57 -1.57
CA GLU A 28 6.58 -10.20 -2.79
C GLU A 28 6.68 -9.20 -3.95
N GLU A 29 5.65 -8.37 -4.15
CA GLU A 29 5.65 -7.32 -5.17
C GLU A 29 6.68 -6.23 -4.85
N ALA A 30 6.76 -5.78 -3.60
CA ALA A 30 7.70 -4.75 -3.18
C ALA A 30 9.15 -5.21 -3.36
N GLU A 31 9.46 -6.47 -3.02
CA GLU A 31 10.80 -7.05 -3.26
C GLU A 31 11.13 -7.11 -4.76
N GLN A 32 10.18 -7.53 -5.59
CA GLN A 32 10.39 -7.61 -7.03
C GLN A 32 10.62 -6.22 -7.64
N PHE A 33 9.78 -5.24 -7.29
CA PHE A 33 9.95 -3.87 -7.77
C PHE A 33 11.24 -3.23 -7.28
N ALA A 34 11.67 -3.53 -6.07
CA ALA A 34 12.94 -3.04 -5.52
C ALA A 34 14.18 -3.61 -6.25
N LYS A 35 14.08 -4.78 -6.86
CA LYS A 35 15.13 -5.34 -7.71
C LYS A 35 15.27 -4.57 -9.03
N GLU A 36 14.14 -4.12 -9.61
CA GLU A 36 14.12 -3.38 -10.87
C GLU A 36 14.42 -1.89 -10.66
N ASN A 37 13.84 -1.29 -9.62
CA ASN A 37 14.03 0.10 -9.26
C ASN A 37 14.18 0.22 -7.73
N PRO A 38 15.42 0.28 -7.21
CA PRO A 38 15.69 0.30 -5.78
C PRO A 38 15.05 1.49 -5.06
N LYS A 39 14.13 1.19 -4.14
CA LYS A 39 13.52 2.14 -3.20
C LYS A 39 13.33 1.44 -1.86
N PRO A 40 13.39 2.19 -0.73
CA PRO A 40 13.04 1.63 0.57
C PRO A 40 11.60 1.11 0.63
N ILE A 41 11.38 0.07 1.41
CA ILE A 41 10.07 -0.49 1.68
C ILE A 41 9.57 0.10 3.00
N VAL A 42 8.37 0.70 2.99
CA VAL A 42 7.66 1.14 4.19
C VAL A 42 6.60 0.11 4.53
N ILE A 43 6.72 -0.52 5.68
CA ILE A 43 5.77 -1.52 6.15
C ILE A 43 4.86 -0.88 7.20
N PHE A 44 3.56 -0.83 6.91
CA PHE A 44 2.54 -0.41 7.83
C PHE A 44 1.91 -1.63 8.50
N THR A 45 2.41 -1.96 9.67
CA THR A 45 1.89 -3.10 10.45
C THR A 45 0.65 -2.69 11.21
N HIS A 46 -0.45 -3.40 11.02
CA HIS A 46 -1.75 -3.13 11.62
C HIS A 46 -2.45 -4.41 12.06
N THR A 47 -3.55 -4.24 12.77
CA THR A 47 -4.51 -5.30 13.09
C THR A 47 -5.93 -4.76 12.96
N ASN A 48 -6.95 -5.63 12.90
CA ASN A 48 -8.34 -5.22 12.74
C ASN A 48 -8.89 -4.45 13.95
N TRP A 49 -8.36 -4.69 15.15
CA TRP A 49 -8.77 -4.04 16.39
C TRP A 49 -7.95 -2.79 16.73
N CYS A 50 -6.94 -2.45 15.94
CA CYS A 50 -6.05 -1.32 16.18
C CYS A 50 -6.73 0.01 15.86
N LYS A 51 -7.19 0.71 16.89
CA LYS A 51 -7.86 2.02 16.76
C LYS A 51 -6.95 3.09 16.11
N TYR A 52 -5.69 3.17 16.54
CA TYR A 52 -4.72 4.13 16.00
C TYR A 52 -4.36 3.85 14.54
N CYS A 53 -4.33 2.58 14.15
CA CYS A 53 -4.13 2.21 12.75
C CYS A 53 -5.27 2.74 11.87
N LYS A 54 -6.52 2.62 12.31
CA LYS A 54 -7.69 3.17 11.64
C LYS A 54 -7.62 4.69 11.49
N ILE A 55 -7.15 5.39 12.53
CA ILE A 55 -6.94 6.84 12.49
C ILE A 55 -5.89 7.18 11.43
N MET A 56 -4.75 6.50 11.39
CA MET A 56 -3.71 6.71 10.38
C MET A 56 -4.22 6.44 8.96
N GLU A 57 -4.95 5.35 8.75
CA GLU A 57 -5.56 5.01 7.46
C GLU A 57 -6.50 6.10 6.95
N ASN A 58 -7.26 6.74 7.86
CA ASN A 58 -8.26 7.76 7.51
C ASN A 58 -7.70 9.18 7.49
N THR A 59 -6.49 9.43 7.98
CA THR A 59 -5.85 10.75 8.04
C THR A 59 -4.53 10.77 7.27
N THR A 60 -3.48 10.20 7.83
CA THR A 60 -2.12 10.23 7.27
C THR A 60 -2.05 9.66 5.87
N PHE A 61 -2.64 8.49 5.64
CA PHE A 61 -2.63 7.82 4.34
C PHE A 61 -3.71 8.32 3.37
N LYS A 62 -4.46 9.35 3.76
CA LYS A 62 -5.36 10.12 2.88
C LYS A 62 -4.79 11.50 2.52
N ASN A 63 -3.69 11.90 3.14
CA ASN A 63 -3.05 13.17 2.85
C ASN A 63 -2.33 13.13 1.50
N ALA A 64 -2.67 14.05 0.60
CA ALA A 64 -2.15 14.07 -0.77
C ALA A 64 -0.62 14.22 -0.84
N ILE A 65 -0.02 14.98 0.05
CA ILE A 65 1.44 15.19 0.10
C ILE A 65 2.15 13.91 0.53
N ILE A 66 1.61 13.22 1.55
CA ILE A 66 2.16 11.95 2.05
C ILE A 66 2.00 10.86 0.99
N ILE A 67 0.83 10.74 0.38
CA ILE A 67 0.59 9.78 -0.71
C ILE A 67 1.59 9.98 -1.84
N LYS A 68 1.81 11.23 -2.27
CA LYS A 68 2.78 11.53 -3.33
C LYS A 68 4.18 11.10 -2.95
N LYS A 69 4.65 11.42 -1.74
CA LYS A 69 5.98 11.04 -1.25
C LYS A 69 6.16 9.53 -1.14
N LEU A 70 5.16 8.82 -0.62
CA LEU A 70 5.19 7.37 -0.51
C LEU A 70 5.21 6.70 -1.89
N ASN A 71 4.37 7.14 -2.81
CA ASN A 71 4.30 6.57 -4.16
C ASN A 71 5.59 6.80 -4.97
N GLU A 72 6.23 7.96 -4.81
CA GLU A 72 7.42 8.32 -5.60
C GLU A 72 8.72 7.71 -5.03
N ASN A 73 8.87 7.65 -3.71
CA ASN A 73 10.14 7.35 -3.06
C ASN A 73 10.20 6.03 -2.31
N PHE A 74 9.06 5.35 -2.14
CA PHE A 74 8.96 4.11 -1.35
C PHE A 74 8.08 3.09 -2.03
N TYR A 75 8.19 1.84 -1.58
CA TYR A 75 7.18 0.81 -1.78
C TYR A 75 6.42 0.64 -0.48
N PHE A 76 5.12 0.94 -0.49
CA PHE A 76 4.27 0.88 0.70
C PHE A 76 3.59 -0.49 0.78
N VAL A 77 3.79 -1.18 1.91
CA VAL A 77 3.23 -2.50 2.18
C VAL A 77 2.37 -2.47 3.43
N PRO A 78 1.03 -2.50 3.33
CA PRO A 78 0.18 -2.74 4.47
C PRO A 78 0.31 -4.19 4.92
N PHE A 79 0.52 -4.41 6.21
CA PHE A 79 0.73 -5.73 6.78
C PHE A 79 -0.19 -5.97 7.97
N ASP A 80 -1.15 -6.86 7.83
CA ASP A 80 -1.96 -7.36 8.94
C ASP A 80 -1.14 -8.38 9.74
N ALA A 81 -0.78 -8.02 10.98
CA ALA A 81 0.02 -8.86 11.86
C ALA A 81 -0.67 -10.17 12.28
N GLU A 82 -1.96 -10.29 12.05
CA GLU A 82 -2.78 -11.48 12.34
C GLU A 82 -3.22 -12.23 11.08
N THR A 83 -2.67 -11.89 9.91
CA THR A 83 -2.98 -12.60 8.66
C THR A 83 -2.58 -14.07 8.76
N LYS A 84 -3.43 -14.94 8.21
CA LYS A 84 -3.15 -16.38 8.13
C LYS A 84 -2.44 -16.77 6.84
N ARG A 85 -2.23 -15.81 5.93
CA ARG A 85 -1.54 -16.04 4.65
C ARG A 85 -0.05 -16.19 4.89
N ASP A 86 0.58 -17.18 4.25
CA ASP A 86 2.03 -17.28 4.18
C ASP A 86 2.60 -16.10 3.42
N ILE A 87 3.70 -15.53 3.91
CA ILE A 87 4.38 -14.39 3.31
C ILE A 87 5.83 -14.75 3.05
N LYS A 88 6.26 -14.65 1.78
CA LYS A 88 7.66 -14.76 1.42
C LYS A 88 8.29 -13.37 1.45
N PHE A 89 9.37 -13.24 2.22
CA PHE A 89 10.14 -12.01 2.33
C PHE A 89 11.61 -12.32 2.67
N ASN A 90 12.55 -11.71 1.96
CA ASN A 90 13.99 -11.98 2.09
C ASN A 90 14.34 -13.48 1.99
N ASP A 91 13.80 -14.15 0.97
CA ASP A 91 13.98 -15.59 0.70
C ASP A 91 13.51 -16.54 1.82
N HIS A 92 12.76 -16.02 2.80
CA HIS A 92 12.15 -16.81 3.86
C HIS A 92 10.64 -16.77 3.77
N VAL A 93 9.99 -17.89 4.08
CA VAL A 93 8.53 -17.99 4.15
C VAL A 93 8.10 -17.91 5.62
N TYR A 94 7.42 -16.82 5.96
CA TYR A 94 6.87 -16.60 7.29
C TYR A 94 5.42 -17.07 7.35
N LYS A 95 5.03 -17.65 8.48
CA LYS A 95 3.72 -18.26 8.67
C LYS A 95 2.98 -17.65 9.86
N PHE A 96 1.67 -17.82 9.88
CA PHE A 96 0.86 -17.50 11.04
C PHE A 96 1.13 -18.49 12.17
N LYS A 97 1.33 -17.97 13.40
CA LYS A 97 1.49 -18.77 14.63
C LYS A 97 0.28 -18.60 15.51
N PRO A 98 -0.56 -19.63 15.69
CA PRO A 98 -1.66 -19.59 16.64
C PRO A 98 -1.11 -19.57 18.07
N THR A 99 -1.72 -18.73 18.94
CA THR A 99 -1.40 -18.63 20.37
C THR A 99 -2.58 -19.06 21.25
N GLY A 100 -3.70 -19.45 20.64
CA GLY A 100 -4.92 -19.88 21.29
C GLY A 100 -6.05 -20.06 20.29
N THR A 101 -7.26 -20.32 20.77
CA THR A 101 -8.44 -20.44 19.90
C THR A 101 -8.73 -19.10 19.24
N ASN A 102 -8.68 -19.06 17.89
CA ASN A 102 -8.88 -17.88 17.05
C ASN A 102 -7.94 -16.70 17.34
N LYS A 103 -6.80 -16.96 18.01
CA LYS A 103 -5.78 -15.95 18.32
C LYS A 103 -4.44 -16.40 17.79
N GLY A 104 -3.63 -15.45 17.40
CA GLY A 104 -2.26 -15.71 16.96
C GLY A 104 -1.63 -14.47 16.34
N ILE A 105 -0.38 -14.59 16.00
CA ILE A 105 0.41 -13.54 15.37
C ILE A 105 1.21 -14.14 14.21
N HIS A 106 1.40 -13.36 13.17
CA HIS A 106 2.24 -13.77 12.06
C HIS A 106 3.73 -13.68 12.45
N GLU A 107 4.53 -14.69 12.09
CA GLU A 107 5.97 -14.73 12.40
C GLU A 107 6.72 -13.49 11.92
N LEU A 108 6.36 -12.95 10.76
CA LEU A 108 6.98 -11.76 10.20
C LEU A 108 6.83 -10.54 11.12
N ALA A 109 5.72 -10.42 11.86
CA ALA A 109 5.51 -9.32 12.80
C ALA A 109 6.50 -9.34 13.99
N THR A 110 7.06 -10.50 14.30
CA THR A 110 8.10 -10.62 15.34
C THR A 110 9.53 -10.58 14.78
N ALA A 111 9.68 -10.72 13.46
CA ALA A 111 10.97 -10.69 12.78
C ALA A 111 11.38 -9.28 12.30
N LEU A 112 10.42 -8.37 12.16
CA LEU A 112 10.62 -6.96 11.78
C LEU A 112 11.01 -6.12 13.00
#